data_6d294d0143204111ab65db42520d792a
#
_entry.id   6d294d0143204111ab65db42520d792a
#
_cell.length_a   1.000
_cell.length_b   1.000
_cell.length_c   1.000
_cell.angle_alpha   90.00
_cell.angle_beta   90.00
_cell.angle_gamma   90.00
#
_symmetry.space_group_name_H-M   'P 1'
#
loop_
_entity.id
_entity.type
_entity.pdbx_description
1 polymer ?
#
loop_
_entity_poly.entity_id
_entity_poly.type
_entity_poly.pdbx_seq_one_letter_code
_entity_poly.pdbx_strand_id
1 'polypeptide(L)'
;MKCRAIGLTLLELLLVLAMMAVLTALAAPSFRSLWVQRSVSLAAEALLGDLRYARSEALKRARPVLVCQSSNGLSCTRDSAAWAAGWLVFVDGNGNAQLDDASDDGPAETQLRVQSALPALASIASNVSIGHSITYQATGSAKSAAQTIVFTPAGREAPDSIRALCISLQGRARLGPAGATSCS
;
A
#
# COMPACT_ATOMS: atom_id res chain seq x y z
N MET A 1 58.76 -19.31 6.65
CA MET A 1 58.17 -19.12 5.32
C MET A 1 57.82 -17.64 5.13
N LYS A 2 58.52 -16.91 4.22
CA LYS A 2 58.22 -15.50 3.92
C LYS A 2 57.15 -15.48 2.84
N CYS A 3 55.90 -15.08 3.19
CA CYS A 3 54.90 -14.75 2.19
C CYS A 3 55.32 -13.51 1.40
N ARG A 4 55.56 -13.70 0.10
CA ARG A 4 55.86 -12.62 -0.83
C ARG A 4 54.53 -11.91 -1.13
N ALA A 5 54.33 -10.69 -0.63
CA ALA A 5 53.24 -9.84 -1.01
C ALA A 5 53.41 -9.43 -2.47
N ILE A 6 52.52 -9.94 -3.34
CA ILE A 6 52.46 -9.54 -4.75
C ILE A 6 51.63 -8.26 -4.77
N GLY A 7 52.24 -7.13 -5.09
CA GLY A 7 51.53 -5.84 -5.24
C GLY A 7 50.70 -5.85 -6.53
N LEU A 8 49.47 -5.33 -6.45
CA LEU A 8 48.60 -5.07 -7.60
C LEU A 8 49.18 -3.94 -8.46
N THR A 9 49.14 -4.12 -9.76
CA THR A 9 49.54 -3.06 -10.70
C THR A 9 48.39 -2.07 -10.91
N LEU A 10 48.73 -0.81 -11.19
CA LEU A 10 47.72 0.23 -11.48
C LEU A 10 46.84 -0.17 -12.69
N LEU A 11 47.42 -0.83 -13.67
CA LEU A 11 46.70 -1.32 -14.85
C LEU A 11 45.67 -2.40 -14.49
N GLU A 12 46.01 -3.31 -13.57
CA GLU A 12 45.13 -4.37 -13.10
C GLU A 12 43.93 -3.79 -12.34
N LEU A 13 44.16 -2.75 -11.50
CA LEU A 13 43.09 -2.04 -10.80
C LEU A 13 42.15 -1.35 -11.78
N LEU A 14 42.69 -0.66 -12.82
CA LEU A 14 41.86 0.00 -13.84
C LEU A 14 41.04 -1.00 -14.64
N LEU A 15 41.58 -2.16 -14.97
CA LEU A 15 40.88 -3.21 -15.71
C LEU A 15 39.71 -3.78 -14.88
N VAL A 16 39.93 -4.03 -13.58
CA VAL A 16 38.88 -4.49 -12.67
C VAL A 16 37.75 -3.45 -12.53
N LEU A 17 38.11 -2.17 -12.36
CA LEU A 17 37.10 -1.09 -12.27
C LEU A 17 36.32 -0.96 -13.57
N ALA A 18 36.93 -1.09 -14.73
CA ALA A 18 36.25 -1.06 -16.01
C ALA A 18 35.26 -2.24 -16.16
N MET A 19 35.66 -3.45 -15.79
CA MET A 19 34.78 -4.61 -15.79
C MET A 19 33.61 -4.43 -14.81
N MET A 20 33.83 -3.94 -13.59
CA MET A 20 32.78 -3.65 -12.61
C MET A 20 31.81 -2.59 -13.14
N ALA A 21 32.29 -1.54 -13.81
CA ALA A 21 31.43 -0.51 -14.39
C ALA A 21 30.51 -1.09 -15.47
N VAL A 22 31.01 -1.97 -16.34
CA VAL A 22 30.19 -2.63 -17.37
C VAL A 22 29.13 -3.56 -16.73
N LEU A 23 29.54 -4.37 -15.76
CA LEU A 23 28.61 -5.29 -15.07
C LEU A 23 27.50 -4.54 -14.31
N THR A 24 27.85 -3.46 -13.63
CA THR A 24 26.84 -2.63 -12.91
C THR A 24 25.89 -1.93 -13.88
N ALA A 25 26.38 -1.46 -15.03
CA ALA A 25 25.51 -0.83 -16.04
C ALA A 25 24.47 -1.80 -16.63
N LEU A 26 24.81 -3.06 -16.79
CA LEU A 26 23.90 -4.11 -17.29
C LEU A 26 22.92 -4.60 -16.20
N ALA A 27 23.32 -4.61 -14.93
CA ALA A 27 22.50 -5.09 -13.82
C ALA A 27 21.49 -4.03 -13.32
N ALA A 28 21.80 -2.73 -13.43
CA ALA A 28 20.99 -1.65 -12.87
C ALA A 28 19.52 -1.63 -13.32
N PRO A 29 19.17 -1.80 -14.63
CA PRO A 29 17.77 -1.75 -15.07
C PRO A 29 16.92 -2.91 -14.49
N SER A 30 17.49 -4.11 -14.42
CA SER A 30 16.79 -5.28 -13.87
C SER A 30 16.51 -5.13 -12.38
N PHE A 31 17.44 -4.53 -11.65
CA PHE A 31 17.30 -4.30 -10.22
C PHE A 31 16.21 -3.28 -9.90
N ARG A 32 16.09 -2.23 -10.73
CA ARG A 32 15.05 -1.21 -10.58
C ARG A 32 13.63 -1.80 -10.72
N SER A 33 13.41 -2.64 -11.72
CA SER A 33 12.09 -3.26 -11.94
C SER A 33 11.68 -4.17 -10.77
N LEU A 34 12.62 -4.93 -10.20
CA LEU A 34 12.38 -5.75 -9.01
C LEU A 34 11.99 -4.91 -7.78
N TRP A 35 12.67 -3.77 -7.58
CA TRP A 35 12.34 -2.85 -6.49
C TRP A 35 10.93 -2.29 -6.62
N VAL A 36 10.55 -1.87 -7.82
CA VAL A 36 9.21 -1.32 -8.08
C VAL A 36 8.13 -2.38 -7.86
N GLN A 37 8.29 -3.59 -8.41
CA GLN A 37 7.37 -4.70 -8.16
C GLN A 37 7.21 -5.00 -6.66
N ARG A 38 8.31 -5.00 -5.92
CA ARG A 38 8.32 -5.23 -4.49
C ARG A 38 7.55 -4.14 -3.74
N SER A 39 7.79 -2.87 -4.09
CA SER A 39 7.11 -1.72 -3.47
C SER A 39 5.60 -1.77 -3.68
N VAL A 40 5.14 -2.08 -4.89
CA VAL A 40 3.71 -2.24 -5.19
C VAL A 40 3.10 -3.40 -4.40
N SER A 41 3.78 -4.55 -4.36
CA SER A 41 3.31 -5.73 -3.61
C SER A 41 3.20 -5.43 -2.12
N LEU A 42 4.22 -4.81 -1.52
CA LEU A 42 4.22 -4.42 -0.11
C LEU A 42 3.10 -3.44 0.22
N ALA A 43 2.85 -2.46 -0.64
CA ALA A 43 1.75 -1.51 -0.45
C ALA A 43 0.37 -2.20 -0.51
N ALA A 44 0.17 -3.11 -1.46
CA ALA A 44 -1.06 -3.87 -1.58
C ALA A 44 -1.27 -4.83 -0.39
N GLU A 45 -0.21 -5.47 0.09
CA GLU A 45 -0.23 -6.31 1.28
C GLU A 45 -0.48 -5.52 2.56
N ALA A 46 0.07 -4.31 2.68
CA ALA A 46 -0.17 -3.41 3.81
C ALA A 46 -1.65 -3.03 3.90
N LEU A 47 -2.26 -2.55 2.79
CA LEU A 47 -3.67 -2.22 2.78
C LEU A 47 -4.55 -3.46 3.04
N LEU A 48 -4.21 -4.62 2.46
CA LEU A 48 -4.90 -5.88 2.73
C LEU A 48 -4.85 -6.25 4.22
N GLY A 49 -3.68 -6.09 4.85
CA GLY A 49 -3.48 -6.31 6.29
C GLY A 49 -4.35 -5.39 7.12
N ASP A 50 -4.41 -4.11 6.78
CA ASP A 50 -5.21 -3.10 7.49
C ASP A 50 -6.71 -3.29 7.30
N LEU A 51 -7.16 -3.72 6.11
CA LEU A 51 -8.56 -4.09 5.88
C LEU A 51 -8.99 -5.31 6.71
N ARG A 52 -8.14 -6.34 6.79
CA ARG A 52 -8.40 -7.51 7.63
C ARG A 52 -8.41 -7.14 9.11
N TYR A 53 -7.49 -6.28 9.53
CA TYR A 53 -7.45 -5.75 10.88
C TYR A 53 -8.70 -4.93 11.21
N ALA A 54 -9.08 -3.99 10.34
CA ALA A 54 -10.30 -3.18 10.50
C ALA A 54 -11.54 -4.05 10.66
N ARG A 55 -11.68 -5.09 9.83
CA ARG A 55 -12.76 -6.07 9.93
C ARG A 55 -12.77 -6.80 11.28
N SER A 56 -11.60 -7.24 11.75
CA SER A 56 -11.50 -7.92 13.04
C SER A 56 -11.83 -7.00 14.22
N GLU A 57 -11.44 -5.73 14.15
CA GLU A 57 -11.77 -4.74 15.19
C GLU A 57 -13.25 -4.38 15.18
N ALA A 58 -13.89 -4.29 14.00
CA ALA A 58 -15.34 -4.07 13.90
C ALA A 58 -16.13 -5.20 14.57
N LEU A 59 -15.72 -6.46 14.34
CA LEU A 59 -16.33 -7.63 14.98
C LEU A 59 -16.10 -7.65 16.51
N LYS A 60 -14.87 -7.37 16.96
CA LYS A 60 -14.52 -7.39 18.40
C LYS A 60 -15.22 -6.30 19.18
N ARG A 61 -15.29 -5.09 18.62
CA ARG A 61 -15.85 -3.91 19.27
C ARG A 61 -17.37 -3.81 19.11
N ALA A 62 -17.97 -4.61 18.23
CA ALA A 62 -19.36 -4.51 17.79
C ALA A 62 -19.71 -3.08 17.33
N ARG A 63 -18.74 -2.37 16.72
CA ARG A 63 -18.87 -0.99 16.23
C ARG A 63 -18.29 -0.89 14.81
N PRO A 64 -18.77 0.04 13.99
CA PRO A 64 -18.21 0.28 12.67
C PRO A 64 -16.74 0.71 12.75
N VAL A 65 -15.93 0.21 11.82
CA VAL A 65 -14.52 0.62 11.63
C VAL A 65 -14.35 1.08 10.20
N LEU A 66 -13.85 2.29 10.04
CA LEU A 66 -13.60 2.94 8.76
C LEU A 66 -12.12 2.83 8.39
N VAL A 67 -11.86 2.52 7.11
CA VAL A 67 -10.56 2.68 6.46
C VAL A 67 -10.75 3.73 5.37
N CYS A 68 -10.08 4.87 5.47
CA CYS A 68 -10.21 5.95 4.51
C CYS A 68 -8.86 6.49 4.05
N GLN A 69 -8.85 7.09 2.88
CA GLN A 69 -7.69 7.86 2.41
C GLN A 69 -7.38 9.00 3.35
N SER A 70 -6.11 9.22 3.66
CA SER A 70 -5.67 10.30 4.54
C SER A 70 -4.25 10.74 4.16
N SER A 71 -4.06 12.03 3.99
CA SER A 71 -2.74 12.63 3.73
C SER A 71 -2.04 13.12 5.01
N ASN A 72 -2.80 13.33 6.09
CA ASN A 72 -2.32 13.87 7.36
C ASN A 72 -2.40 12.86 8.54
N GLY A 73 -3.03 11.69 8.33
CA GLY A 73 -3.25 10.68 9.37
C GLY A 73 -4.27 11.05 10.43
N LEU A 74 -4.99 12.17 10.29
CA LEU A 74 -5.94 12.70 11.26
C LEU A 74 -7.36 12.80 10.71
N SER A 75 -7.53 12.97 9.41
CA SER A 75 -8.81 13.14 8.76
C SER A 75 -8.89 12.40 7.43
N CYS A 76 -10.10 12.00 7.06
CA CYS A 76 -10.34 11.37 5.76
C CYS A 76 -10.32 12.40 4.63
N THR A 77 -9.61 12.08 3.55
CA THR A 77 -9.59 12.85 2.31
C THR A 77 -10.59 12.22 1.32
N ARG A 78 -11.31 13.05 0.57
CA ARG A 78 -12.28 12.59 -0.45
C ARG A 78 -11.77 12.74 -1.89
N ASP A 79 -10.49 12.86 -2.06
CA ASP A 79 -9.86 12.97 -3.38
C ASP A 79 -9.66 11.57 -3.97
N SER A 80 -10.17 11.34 -5.17
CA SER A 80 -10.21 10.02 -5.83
C SER A 80 -8.84 9.37 -6.10
N ALA A 81 -7.75 10.14 -6.00
CA ALA A 81 -6.38 9.65 -6.24
C ALA A 81 -5.55 9.48 -4.96
N ALA A 82 -6.11 9.72 -3.78
CA ALA A 82 -5.33 9.97 -2.56
C ALA A 82 -4.91 8.73 -1.75
N TRP A 83 -5.23 7.50 -2.16
CA TRP A 83 -4.76 6.30 -1.44
C TRP A 83 -3.24 6.19 -1.38
N ALA A 84 -2.52 6.72 -2.38
CA ALA A 84 -1.06 6.76 -2.38
C ALA A 84 -0.48 7.78 -1.36
N ALA A 85 -1.28 8.77 -0.95
CA ALA A 85 -0.90 9.70 0.12
C ALA A 85 -0.97 9.07 1.52
N GLY A 86 -1.56 7.89 1.63
CA GLY A 86 -1.74 7.14 2.86
C GLY A 86 -3.20 6.88 3.21
N TRP A 87 -3.41 6.23 4.34
CA TRP A 87 -4.75 5.94 4.86
C TRP A 87 -4.79 5.90 6.38
N LEU A 88 -6.00 6.10 6.90
CA LEU A 88 -6.34 6.09 8.31
C LEU A 88 -7.33 4.95 8.58
N VAL A 89 -7.16 4.24 9.69
CA VAL A 89 -8.07 3.23 10.21
C VAL A 89 -8.55 3.67 11.59
N PHE A 90 -9.86 3.83 11.78
CA PHE A 90 -10.42 4.24 13.07
C PHE A 90 -11.85 3.68 13.29
N VAL A 91 -12.28 3.73 14.54
CA VAL A 91 -13.66 3.36 14.92
C VAL A 91 -14.54 4.55 14.62
N ASP A 92 -15.44 4.41 13.65
CA ASP A 92 -16.41 5.43 13.24
C ASP A 92 -17.77 5.09 13.86
N GLY A 93 -18.00 5.58 15.07
CA GLY A 93 -19.13 5.17 15.87
C GLY A 93 -20.43 5.85 15.52
N ASN A 94 -20.39 7.07 15.00
CA ASN A 94 -21.53 7.87 14.58
C ASN A 94 -21.79 7.79 13.06
N GLY A 95 -20.84 7.26 12.28
CA GLY A 95 -20.99 7.04 10.84
C GLY A 95 -20.78 8.30 9.98
N ASN A 96 -20.14 9.34 10.53
CA ASN A 96 -19.89 10.61 9.83
C ASN A 96 -18.62 10.61 8.96
N ALA A 97 -17.80 9.56 9.08
CA ALA A 97 -16.50 9.40 8.40
C ALA A 97 -15.48 10.49 8.78
N GLN A 98 -15.53 10.98 10.00
CA GLN A 98 -14.55 11.86 10.63
C GLN A 98 -14.05 11.21 11.91
N LEU A 99 -12.82 11.48 12.28
CA LEU A 99 -12.27 11.03 13.55
C LEU A 99 -12.56 12.10 14.60
N ASP A 100 -13.57 11.84 15.44
CA ASP A 100 -14.10 12.80 16.39
C ASP A 100 -13.54 12.62 17.80
N ASP A 101 -13.28 13.74 18.47
CA ASP A 101 -12.96 13.77 19.89
C ASP A 101 -14.24 13.63 20.74
N ALA A 102 -14.08 13.33 22.05
CA ALA A 102 -15.20 13.11 22.98
C ALA A 102 -16.12 14.32 23.17
N SER A 103 -15.80 15.47 22.58
CA SER A 103 -16.59 16.72 22.67
C SER A 103 -17.70 16.83 21.62
N ASP A 104 -17.61 16.01 20.55
CA ASP A 104 -18.54 16.07 19.43
C ASP A 104 -19.48 14.86 19.47
N ASP A 105 -20.75 15.05 19.68
CA ASP A 105 -21.92 14.14 19.52
C ASP A 105 -21.73 12.62 19.81
N GLY A 106 -20.82 12.22 20.72
CA GLY A 106 -20.67 10.81 21.06
C GLY A 106 -19.39 10.46 21.85
N PRO A 107 -19.20 9.18 22.16
CA PRO A 107 -17.97 8.74 22.78
C PRO A 107 -16.80 8.90 21.81
N ALA A 108 -15.66 9.36 22.32
CA ALA A 108 -14.41 9.53 21.55
C ALA A 108 -14.17 8.35 20.61
N GLU A 109 -13.85 8.67 19.37
CA GLU A 109 -13.51 7.68 18.39
C GLU A 109 -12.03 7.29 18.53
N THR A 110 -11.72 6.06 18.18
CA THR A 110 -10.38 5.53 18.44
C THR A 110 -9.65 5.37 17.11
N GLN A 111 -8.57 6.13 16.93
CA GLN A 111 -7.60 5.87 15.89
C GLN A 111 -6.91 4.53 16.13
N LEU A 112 -6.92 3.65 15.15
CA LEU A 112 -6.37 2.30 15.24
C LEU A 112 -5.03 2.18 14.52
N ARG A 113 -4.94 2.69 13.28
CA ARG A 113 -3.73 2.65 12.45
C ARG A 113 -3.66 3.84 11.51
N VAL A 114 -2.44 4.20 11.17
CA VAL A 114 -2.13 5.21 10.14
C VAL A 114 -1.05 4.63 9.22
N GLN A 115 -1.27 4.74 7.94
CA GLN A 115 -0.29 4.49 6.90
C GLN A 115 0.14 5.80 6.27
N SER A 116 1.42 6.08 6.28
CA SER A 116 2.01 7.25 5.62
C SER A 116 2.06 7.09 4.11
N ALA A 117 2.33 8.19 3.41
CA ALA A 117 2.46 8.24 1.95
C ALA A 117 3.39 7.17 1.37
N LEU A 118 3.04 6.69 0.19
CA LEU A 118 3.74 5.65 -0.56
C LEU A 118 4.32 6.21 -1.88
N PRO A 119 5.46 6.94 -1.82
CA PRO A 119 5.99 7.71 -2.95
C PRO A 119 6.44 6.84 -4.14
N ALA A 120 6.63 5.53 -3.95
CA ALA A 120 7.00 4.59 -5.01
C ALA A 120 5.83 4.23 -5.95
N LEU A 121 4.60 4.68 -5.63
CA LEU A 121 3.40 4.41 -6.41
C LEU A 121 2.96 5.65 -7.19
N ALA A 122 2.57 5.45 -8.45
CA ALA A 122 1.98 6.50 -9.26
C ALA A 122 0.54 6.77 -8.82
N SER A 123 -0.21 5.69 -8.57
CA SER A 123 -1.58 5.78 -8.09
C SER A 123 -2.02 4.52 -7.36
N ILE A 124 -2.95 4.70 -6.45
CA ILE A 124 -3.78 3.65 -5.88
C ILE A 124 -5.22 4.11 -6.08
N ALA A 125 -5.92 3.50 -7.01
CA ALA A 125 -7.24 3.95 -7.45
C ALA A 125 -8.31 2.88 -7.24
N SER A 126 -9.50 3.28 -6.83
CA SER A 126 -10.68 2.42 -6.76
C SER A 126 -11.49 2.51 -8.06
N ASN A 127 -12.12 1.41 -8.45
CA ASN A 127 -13.03 1.34 -9.60
C ASN A 127 -14.43 1.93 -9.34
N VAL A 128 -14.70 2.37 -8.11
CA VAL A 128 -15.98 2.99 -7.73
C VAL A 128 -15.79 4.46 -7.36
N SER A 129 -16.72 5.31 -7.76
CA SER A 129 -16.64 6.76 -7.55
C SER A 129 -16.60 7.18 -6.07
N ILE A 130 -17.15 6.35 -5.18
CA ILE A 130 -17.13 6.54 -3.72
C ILE A 130 -16.01 5.73 -3.03
N GLY A 131 -15.06 5.22 -3.80
CA GLY A 131 -13.99 4.32 -3.34
C GLY A 131 -12.88 4.98 -2.52
N HIS A 132 -13.13 6.14 -1.91
CA HIS A 132 -12.19 6.82 -1.00
C HIS A 132 -12.24 6.29 0.43
N SER A 133 -13.21 5.41 0.76
CA SER A 133 -13.31 4.79 2.08
C SER A 133 -13.98 3.41 2.03
N ILE A 134 -13.69 2.60 3.03
CA ILE A 134 -14.26 1.26 3.24
C ILE A 134 -14.70 1.17 4.68
N THR A 135 -16.02 1.00 4.93
CA THR A 135 -16.56 0.83 6.26
C THR A 135 -16.88 -0.63 6.51
N TYR A 136 -16.30 -1.21 7.55
CA TYR A 136 -16.68 -2.51 8.08
C TYR A 136 -17.71 -2.33 9.18
N GLN A 137 -18.84 -2.99 9.04
CA GLN A 137 -19.90 -3.00 10.06
C GLN A 137 -19.56 -3.96 11.21
N ALA A 138 -20.26 -3.85 12.33
CA ALA A 138 -20.16 -4.76 13.47
C ALA A 138 -20.33 -6.25 13.11
N THR A 139 -20.98 -6.54 11.98
CA THR A 139 -21.16 -7.90 11.43
C THR A 139 -19.96 -8.40 10.63
N GLY A 140 -18.94 -7.54 10.40
CA GLY A 140 -17.80 -7.82 9.56
C GLY A 140 -18.08 -7.72 8.05
N SER A 141 -19.27 -7.28 7.64
CA SER A 141 -19.60 -6.97 6.25
C SER A 141 -19.11 -5.57 5.87
N ALA A 142 -18.78 -5.35 4.59
CA ALA A 142 -18.47 -4.04 4.08
C ALA A 142 -19.76 -3.29 3.71
N LYS A 143 -19.91 -2.05 4.18
CA LYS A 143 -21.08 -1.19 3.86
C LYS A 143 -21.03 -0.69 2.41
N SER A 144 -19.82 -0.53 1.86
CA SER A 144 -19.61 -0.10 0.47
C SER A 144 -19.89 -1.23 -0.51
N ALA A 145 -20.17 -0.90 -1.77
CA ALA A 145 -20.26 -1.88 -2.85
C ALA A 145 -18.95 -2.69 -2.98
N ALA A 146 -19.04 -3.88 -3.58
CA ALA A 146 -17.84 -4.62 -3.96
C ALA A 146 -16.91 -3.72 -4.80
N GLN A 147 -15.64 -3.64 -4.43
CA GLN A 147 -14.72 -2.72 -5.09
C GLN A 147 -13.36 -3.37 -5.36
N THR A 148 -12.72 -2.87 -6.39
CA THR A 148 -11.34 -3.20 -6.75
C THR A 148 -10.48 -1.95 -6.56
N ILE A 149 -9.38 -2.11 -5.82
CA ILE A 149 -8.37 -1.08 -5.68
C ILE A 149 -7.15 -1.53 -6.46
N VAL A 150 -6.71 -0.72 -7.42
CA VAL A 150 -5.59 -1.01 -8.32
C VAL A 150 -4.38 -0.18 -7.90
N PHE A 151 -3.27 -0.86 -7.68
CA PHE A 151 -1.98 -0.29 -7.34
C PHE A 151 -1.12 -0.21 -8.60
N THR A 152 -0.79 1.00 -9.03
CA THR A 152 0.01 1.27 -10.22
C THR A 152 1.37 1.85 -9.84
N PRO A 153 2.47 1.28 -10.32
CA PRO A 153 3.81 1.80 -10.04
C PRO A 153 4.06 3.16 -10.68
N ALA A 154 5.00 3.93 -10.11
CA ALA A 154 5.51 5.14 -10.73
C ALA A 154 6.47 4.78 -11.88
N GLY A 155 6.18 5.25 -13.10
CA GLY A 155 7.01 5.04 -14.29
C GLY A 155 6.44 4.02 -15.27
N ARG A 156 7.19 3.74 -16.35
CA ARG A 156 6.82 2.74 -17.38
C ARG A 156 7.33 1.36 -16.94
N GLU A 157 6.64 0.77 -15.99
CA GLU A 157 6.98 -0.58 -15.53
C GLU A 157 6.15 -1.64 -16.26
N ALA A 158 6.62 -2.89 -16.18
CA ALA A 158 5.92 -4.02 -16.80
C ALA A 158 4.50 -4.19 -16.23
N PRO A 159 3.53 -4.64 -17.04
CA PRO A 159 2.15 -4.89 -16.60
C PRO A 159 2.07 -5.76 -15.34
N ASP A 160 2.99 -6.71 -15.18
CA ASP A 160 3.05 -7.62 -14.02
C ASP A 160 3.36 -6.91 -12.69
N SER A 161 3.80 -5.65 -12.74
CA SER A 161 4.03 -4.82 -11.55
C SER A 161 2.73 -4.28 -10.94
N ILE A 162 1.61 -4.33 -11.66
CA ILE A 162 0.30 -3.90 -11.18
C ILE A 162 -0.27 -4.94 -10.21
N ARG A 163 -0.99 -4.49 -9.18
CA ARG A 163 -1.72 -5.33 -8.24
C ARG A 163 -3.14 -4.84 -8.07
N ALA A 164 -4.10 -5.76 -8.05
CA ALA A 164 -5.48 -5.48 -7.70
C ALA A 164 -5.80 -6.05 -6.33
N LEU A 165 -6.46 -5.28 -5.49
CA LEU A 165 -7.03 -5.70 -4.21
C LEU A 165 -8.54 -5.69 -4.34
N CYS A 166 -9.15 -6.83 -4.08
CA CYS A 166 -10.57 -7.10 -4.28
C CYS A 166 -11.27 -7.15 -2.93
N ILE A 167 -12.34 -6.40 -2.79
CA ILE A 167 -13.16 -6.35 -1.59
C ILE A 167 -14.58 -6.77 -1.96
N SER A 168 -15.12 -7.80 -1.30
CA SER A 168 -16.50 -8.25 -1.47
C SER A 168 -17.44 -7.58 -0.48
N LEU A 169 -18.74 -7.61 -0.78
CA LEU A 169 -19.80 -7.11 0.14
C LEU A 169 -19.78 -7.82 1.50
N GLN A 170 -19.37 -9.10 1.54
CA GLN A 170 -19.21 -9.86 2.79
C GLN A 170 -17.98 -9.41 3.59
N GLY A 171 -17.25 -8.37 3.13
CA GLY A 171 -16.07 -7.82 3.78
C GLY A 171 -14.79 -8.66 3.62
N ARG A 172 -14.76 -9.60 2.65
CA ARG A 172 -13.52 -10.34 2.35
C ARG A 172 -12.65 -9.50 1.44
N ALA A 173 -11.41 -9.28 1.87
CA ALA A 173 -10.37 -8.66 1.06
C ALA A 173 -9.35 -9.71 0.61
N ARG A 174 -8.99 -9.69 -0.68
CA ARG A 174 -7.98 -10.57 -1.30
C ARG A 174 -7.17 -9.84 -2.37
N LEU A 175 -5.95 -10.27 -2.59
CA LEU A 175 -5.17 -9.81 -3.74
C LEU A 175 -5.50 -10.66 -4.98
N GLY A 176 -5.58 -10.00 -6.12
CA GLY A 176 -5.58 -10.64 -7.43
C GLY A 176 -4.19 -11.13 -7.85
N PRO A 177 -4.10 -11.88 -8.96
CA PRO A 177 -2.81 -12.26 -9.54
C PRO A 177 -1.99 -11.04 -9.99
N ALA A 178 -0.72 -11.24 -10.30
CA ALA A 178 0.15 -10.21 -10.85
C ALA A 178 -0.42 -9.70 -12.17
N GLY A 179 -0.36 -8.39 -12.41
CA GLY A 179 -0.89 -7.75 -13.61
C GLY A 179 -2.42 -7.58 -13.64
N ALA A 180 -3.14 -8.09 -12.65
CA ALA A 180 -4.60 -7.94 -12.62
C ALA A 180 -4.99 -6.48 -12.35
N THR A 181 -5.96 -6.00 -13.12
CA THR A 181 -6.62 -4.69 -12.95
C THR A 181 -8.08 -4.81 -12.53
N SER A 182 -8.58 -6.03 -12.41
CA SER A 182 -9.96 -6.34 -12.03
C SER A 182 -10.04 -7.57 -11.15
N CYS A 183 -11.18 -7.75 -10.50
CA CYS A 183 -11.51 -8.86 -9.63
C CYS A 183 -12.43 -9.85 -10.35
N SER A 184 -11.91 -10.54 -11.33
CA SER A 184 -12.62 -11.65 -11.98
C SER A 184 -12.47 -12.95 -11.17
#